data_9f7ae632a1907c06b568fb089bee2b84
#
_entry.id   9f7ae632a1907c06b568fb089bee2b84
#
_cell.length_a   1.000
_cell.length_b   1.000
_cell.length_c   1.000
_cell.angle_alpha   90.00
_cell.angle_beta   90.00
_cell.angle_gamma   90.00
#
_symmetry.space_group_name_H-M   'P 1'
#
loop_
_entity.id
_entity.type
_entity.pdbx_description
1 polymer ?
#
loop_
_entity_poly.entity_id
_entity_poly.type
_entity_poly.pdbx_seq_one_letter_code
_entity_poly.pdbx_strand_id
1 'polypeptide(L)'
;MTQPMTQPTPFGISGWRFPRAFLRALGLFKACAAQVNGAQGLLSTDLSQAIDAAAQGVADSRYDDQFPVDVLQTGSGTSTNMNANEVIATLAGRRLGRPVHPNDDINRGQSSNDVIPTVIHVAAAQELQSLTGALDSLREAIDARAREFASVVKTARTHLMDAVPMTLGQELSGWAAQLDADLGRLADTQRRLLLIAQGGTAVGTGLNTAPEFAEHFAAALAERTGLAFRPAPNAFAAIGAQDNRFQLATMLPLIAFDLLQQLALLTAAAGSLETQAIARFEANTAVLGERARRNLMLVTALTPRIGYDLASRIARTALAEGRAIIDVVREQSGLPEAELVQLLDPARSACPHETDGVDGA
;
A
#
# COMPACT_ATOMS: atom_id res chain seq x y z
N MET A 1 -6.25 -30.95 12.77
CA MET A 1 -6.71 -29.58 12.38
C MET A 1 -5.99 -28.60 13.28
N THR A 2 -5.10 -27.80 12.74
CA THR A 2 -4.41 -26.70 13.46
C THR A 2 -5.46 -25.65 13.84
N GLN A 3 -5.48 -25.21 15.11
CA GLN A 3 -6.35 -24.11 15.51
C GLN A 3 -6.03 -22.86 14.66
N PRO A 4 -7.06 -22.12 14.23
CA PRO A 4 -6.85 -20.88 13.48
C PRO A 4 -6.01 -19.88 14.29
N MET A 5 -5.02 -19.27 13.65
CA MET A 5 -4.12 -18.30 14.27
C MET A 5 -4.71 -16.89 14.29
N THR A 6 -5.91 -16.71 13.80
CA THR A 6 -6.58 -15.41 13.64
C THR A 6 -7.99 -15.45 14.20
N GLN A 7 -8.45 -14.33 14.75
CA GLN A 7 -9.79 -14.18 15.34
C GLN A 7 -10.85 -13.55 14.43
N PRO A 8 -10.55 -12.96 13.24
CA PRO A 8 -11.62 -12.36 12.46
C PRO A 8 -12.62 -13.43 12.03
N THR A 9 -13.90 -13.23 12.38
CA THR A 9 -14.98 -14.00 11.79
C THR A 9 -15.11 -13.58 10.33
N PRO A 10 -14.76 -14.45 9.37
CA PRO A 10 -14.85 -14.07 7.97
C PRO A 10 -16.32 -13.94 7.57
N PHE A 11 -16.69 -12.80 6.98
CA PHE A 11 -17.97 -12.68 6.29
C PHE A 11 -17.89 -13.44 4.97
N GLY A 12 -18.81 -14.35 4.73
CA GLY A 12 -18.92 -15.10 3.48
C GLY A 12 -19.61 -14.26 2.40
N ILE A 13 -18.96 -13.23 1.87
CA ILE A 13 -19.55 -12.32 0.87
C ILE A 13 -19.37 -12.90 -0.52
N SER A 14 -18.13 -13.09 -0.99
CA SER A 14 -17.82 -13.60 -2.32
C SER A 14 -17.18 -14.99 -2.30
N GLY A 15 -16.59 -15.38 -1.20
CA GLY A 15 -15.74 -16.55 -1.10
C GLY A 15 -14.34 -16.35 -1.69
N TRP A 16 -14.05 -15.17 -2.25
CA TRP A 16 -12.75 -14.86 -2.83
C TRP A 16 -11.72 -14.56 -1.75
N ARG A 17 -10.48 -15.00 -2.00
CA ARG A 17 -9.33 -14.76 -1.14
C ARG A 17 -8.31 -13.90 -1.89
N PHE A 18 -7.48 -13.19 -1.15
CA PHE A 18 -6.38 -12.47 -1.76
C PHE A 18 -5.44 -13.45 -2.49
N PRO A 19 -4.98 -13.10 -3.70
CA PRO A 19 -4.09 -13.95 -4.49
C PRO A 19 -2.73 -14.11 -3.79
N ARG A 20 -2.04 -15.20 -4.12
CA ARG A 20 -0.75 -15.54 -3.52
C ARG A 20 0.29 -14.42 -3.65
N ALA A 21 0.32 -13.72 -4.79
CA ALA A 21 1.21 -12.58 -5.00
C ALA A 21 1.00 -11.48 -3.95
N PHE A 22 -0.25 -11.21 -3.56
CA PHE A 22 -0.57 -10.25 -2.51
C PHE A 22 -0.08 -10.73 -1.13
N LEU A 23 -0.32 -11.99 -0.75
CA LEU A 23 0.14 -12.54 0.53
C LEU A 23 1.66 -12.59 0.61
N ARG A 24 2.34 -12.90 -0.50
CA ARG A 24 3.80 -12.82 -0.61
C ARG A 24 4.30 -11.40 -0.34
N ALA A 25 3.73 -10.42 -1.01
CA ALA A 25 4.09 -9.02 -0.82
C ALA A 25 3.81 -8.55 0.60
N LEU A 26 2.68 -8.97 1.21
CA LEU A 26 2.33 -8.65 2.59
C LEU A 26 3.33 -9.26 3.59
N GLY A 27 3.76 -10.50 3.38
CA GLY A 27 4.82 -11.14 4.18
C GLY A 27 6.15 -10.39 4.08
N LEU A 28 6.61 -10.08 2.85
CA LEU A 28 7.82 -9.28 2.63
C LEU A 28 7.73 -7.91 3.29
N PHE A 29 6.58 -7.25 3.16
CA PHE A 29 6.30 -5.97 3.81
C PHE A 29 6.51 -6.04 5.32
N LYS A 30 5.90 -7.02 6.00
CA LYS A 30 5.99 -7.18 7.47
C LYS A 30 7.41 -7.54 7.91
N ALA A 31 8.14 -8.32 7.11
CA ALA A 31 9.55 -8.64 7.35
C ALA A 31 10.42 -7.37 7.30
N CYS A 32 10.24 -6.52 6.28
CA CYS A 32 10.95 -5.23 6.18
C CYS A 32 10.64 -4.30 7.35
N ALA A 33 9.37 -4.18 7.74
CA ALA A 33 8.96 -3.34 8.87
C ALA A 33 9.59 -3.80 10.19
N ALA A 34 9.64 -5.12 10.44
CA ALA A 34 10.30 -5.67 11.62
C ALA A 34 11.79 -5.41 11.62
N GLN A 35 12.46 -5.58 10.48
CA GLN A 35 13.89 -5.32 10.30
C GLN A 35 14.22 -3.85 10.63
N VAL A 36 13.47 -2.91 10.07
CA VAL A 36 13.69 -1.47 10.26
C VAL A 36 13.39 -1.05 11.70
N ASN A 37 12.28 -1.48 12.28
CA ASN A 37 11.95 -1.19 13.68
C ASN A 37 12.99 -1.79 14.65
N GLY A 38 13.54 -2.96 14.33
CA GLY A 38 14.67 -3.54 15.09
C GLY A 38 15.94 -2.71 14.99
N ALA A 39 16.32 -2.29 13.79
CA ALA A 39 17.51 -1.45 13.55
C ALA A 39 17.40 -0.07 14.22
N GLN A 40 16.19 0.47 14.34
CA GLN A 40 15.91 1.73 15.03
C GLN A 40 15.74 1.57 16.56
N GLY A 41 15.90 0.37 17.10
CA GLY A 41 15.77 0.09 18.54
C GLY A 41 14.34 0.12 19.08
N LEU A 42 13.33 0.16 18.20
CA LEU A 42 11.91 0.17 18.57
C LEU A 42 11.39 -1.24 18.89
N LEU A 43 12.06 -2.28 18.40
CA LEU A 43 11.88 -3.67 18.76
C LEU A 43 13.20 -4.23 19.26
N SER A 44 13.16 -5.13 20.25
CA SER A 44 14.36 -5.87 20.65
C SER A 44 14.84 -6.79 19.52
N THR A 45 16.12 -7.09 19.48
CA THR A 45 16.73 -7.90 18.41
C THR A 45 16.06 -9.27 18.27
N ASP A 46 15.77 -9.96 19.38
CA ASP A 46 15.11 -11.25 19.41
C ASP A 46 13.69 -11.17 18.85
N LEU A 47 12.94 -10.12 19.21
CA LEU A 47 11.57 -9.89 18.74
C LEU A 47 11.55 -9.56 17.23
N SER A 48 12.40 -8.65 16.78
CA SER A 48 12.53 -8.29 15.37
C SER A 48 12.87 -9.50 14.50
N GLN A 49 13.83 -10.32 14.91
CA GLN A 49 14.20 -11.55 14.19
C GLN A 49 13.10 -12.60 14.19
N ALA A 50 12.33 -12.72 15.28
CA ALA A 50 11.22 -13.66 15.36
C ALA A 50 10.07 -13.24 14.43
N ILE A 51 9.77 -11.93 14.38
CA ILE A 51 8.75 -11.37 13.48
C ILE A 51 9.21 -11.52 12.02
N ASP A 52 10.46 -11.18 11.71
CA ASP A 52 11.01 -11.32 10.35
C ASP A 52 10.88 -12.77 9.85
N ALA A 53 11.30 -13.75 10.62
CA ALA A 53 11.22 -15.15 10.26
C ALA A 53 9.75 -15.64 10.09
N ALA A 54 8.82 -15.16 10.91
CA ALA A 54 7.40 -15.47 10.80
C ALA A 54 6.80 -14.85 9.53
N ALA A 55 7.11 -13.59 9.25
CA ALA A 55 6.66 -12.86 8.08
C ALA A 55 7.23 -13.45 6.78
N GLN A 56 8.50 -13.87 6.80
CA GLN A 56 9.10 -14.60 5.68
C GLN A 56 8.39 -15.94 5.43
N GLY A 57 7.96 -16.64 6.48
CA GLY A 57 7.15 -17.85 6.34
C GLY A 57 5.81 -17.60 5.64
N VAL A 58 5.17 -16.44 5.85
CA VAL A 58 3.99 -16.00 5.09
C VAL A 58 4.38 -15.73 3.63
N ALA A 59 5.48 -15.02 3.41
CA ALA A 59 5.99 -14.76 2.06
C ALA A 59 6.30 -16.05 1.29
N ASP A 60 6.69 -17.13 1.97
CA ASP A 60 7.06 -18.43 1.40
C ASP A 60 5.87 -19.42 1.24
N SER A 61 4.62 -18.97 1.36
CA SER A 61 3.41 -19.84 1.25
C SER A 61 3.25 -20.91 2.34
N ARG A 62 3.88 -20.76 3.49
CA ARG A 62 3.80 -21.80 4.53
C ARG A 62 2.50 -21.73 5.34
N TYR A 63 1.75 -20.63 5.21
CA TYR A 63 0.60 -20.31 6.07
C TYR A 63 -0.59 -19.73 5.29
N ASP A 64 -0.71 -20.02 3.99
CA ASP A 64 -1.76 -19.45 3.13
C ASP A 64 -3.18 -19.80 3.62
N ASP A 65 -3.33 -20.96 4.25
CA ASP A 65 -4.57 -21.44 4.88
C ASP A 65 -5.02 -20.58 6.09
N GLN A 66 -4.11 -19.75 6.65
CA GLN A 66 -4.38 -18.87 7.77
C GLN A 66 -4.94 -17.49 7.35
N PHE A 67 -5.23 -17.28 6.05
CA PHE A 67 -5.78 -16.04 5.50
C PHE A 67 -7.21 -16.25 4.96
N PRO A 68 -8.21 -16.52 5.84
CA PRO A 68 -9.57 -16.84 5.45
C PRO A 68 -10.42 -15.59 5.10
N VAL A 69 -9.90 -14.38 5.27
CA VAL A 69 -10.65 -13.13 5.12
C VAL A 69 -11.06 -12.94 3.65
N ASP A 70 -12.37 -12.69 3.44
CA ASP A 70 -12.93 -12.38 2.11
C ASP A 70 -12.40 -11.02 1.61
N VAL A 71 -12.06 -10.94 0.32
CA VAL A 71 -11.52 -9.69 -0.27
C VAL A 71 -12.49 -8.50 -0.17
N LEU A 72 -13.79 -8.76 -0.06
CA LEU A 72 -14.84 -7.75 0.07
C LEU A 72 -15.22 -7.45 1.53
N GLN A 73 -14.59 -8.10 2.52
CA GLN A 73 -14.94 -7.92 3.93
C GLN A 73 -14.75 -6.47 4.41
N THR A 74 -13.68 -5.81 3.97
CA THR A 74 -13.48 -4.37 4.17
C THR A 74 -12.88 -3.76 2.90
N GLY A 75 -13.46 -2.68 2.40
CA GLY A 75 -12.97 -2.01 1.18
C GLY A 75 -11.55 -1.44 1.31
N SER A 76 -11.11 -1.15 2.55
CA SER A 76 -9.76 -0.64 2.86
C SER A 76 -8.69 -1.74 3.06
N GLY A 77 -9.07 -3.03 3.08
CA GLY A 77 -8.16 -4.13 3.37
C GLY A 77 -7.70 -4.23 4.84
N THR A 78 -8.28 -3.45 5.76
CA THR A 78 -7.91 -3.44 7.18
C THR A 78 -8.00 -4.82 7.81
N SER A 79 -9.06 -5.59 7.54
CA SER A 79 -9.21 -6.95 8.07
C SER A 79 -8.07 -7.87 7.64
N THR A 80 -7.59 -7.73 6.41
CA THR A 80 -6.47 -8.54 5.88
C THR A 80 -5.14 -8.13 6.51
N ASN A 81 -4.90 -6.83 6.72
CA ASN A 81 -3.73 -6.37 7.45
C ASN A 81 -3.73 -6.91 8.90
N MET A 82 -4.88 -6.84 9.59
CA MET A 82 -5.00 -7.37 10.95
C MET A 82 -4.84 -8.89 11.00
N ASN A 83 -5.40 -9.63 10.04
CA ASN A 83 -5.19 -11.07 9.92
C ASN A 83 -3.68 -11.41 9.83
N ALA A 84 -2.92 -10.68 8.98
CA ALA A 84 -1.48 -10.89 8.90
C ALA A 84 -0.77 -10.57 10.23
N ASN A 85 -1.15 -9.49 10.91
CA ASN A 85 -0.58 -9.15 12.21
C ASN A 85 -0.80 -10.25 13.23
N GLU A 86 -2.01 -10.83 13.32
CA GLU A 86 -2.36 -11.90 14.25
C GLU A 86 -1.62 -13.21 13.94
N VAL A 87 -1.55 -13.60 12.66
CA VAL A 87 -0.80 -14.78 12.21
C VAL A 87 0.68 -14.65 12.58
N ILE A 88 1.30 -13.52 12.22
CA ILE A 88 2.71 -13.28 12.48
C ILE A 88 2.99 -13.18 13.98
N ALA A 89 2.13 -12.49 14.76
CA ALA A 89 2.25 -12.42 16.22
C ALA A 89 2.21 -13.80 16.87
N THR A 90 1.27 -14.65 16.43
CA THR A 90 1.16 -16.03 16.93
C THR A 90 2.40 -16.85 16.62
N LEU A 91 2.95 -16.75 15.40
CA LEU A 91 4.15 -17.47 14.99
C LEU A 91 5.40 -16.99 15.73
N ALA A 92 5.59 -15.67 15.84
CA ALA A 92 6.69 -15.07 16.56
C ALA A 92 6.62 -15.39 18.06
N GLY A 93 5.43 -15.34 18.65
CA GLY A 93 5.19 -15.70 20.04
C GLY A 93 5.54 -17.17 20.35
N ARG A 94 5.15 -18.10 19.47
CA ARG A 94 5.55 -19.53 19.58
C ARG A 94 7.07 -19.70 19.54
N ARG A 95 7.75 -18.93 18.68
CA ARG A 95 9.21 -18.99 18.55
C ARG A 95 9.93 -18.44 19.80
N LEU A 96 9.37 -17.38 20.40
CA LEU A 96 9.97 -16.71 21.57
C LEU A 96 9.53 -17.32 22.91
N GLY A 97 8.50 -18.17 22.95
CA GLY A 97 7.92 -18.69 24.18
C GLY A 97 7.21 -17.63 25.04
N ARG A 98 6.84 -16.48 24.44
CA ARG A 98 6.14 -15.38 25.11
C ARG A 98 5.13 -14.71 24.15
N PRO A 99 4.08 -14.04 24.68
CA PRO A 99 3.14 -13.30 23.84
C PRO A 99 3.83 -12.20 23.02
N VAL A 100 3.35 -12.02 21.78
CA VAL A 100 3.70 -10.92 20.88
C VAL A 100 2.40 -10.22 20.48
N HIS A 101 2.37 -8.88 20.56
CA HIS A 101 1.15 -8.13 20.35
C HIS A 101 0.98 -7.75 18.86
N PRO A 102 -0.19 -8.04 18.23
CA PRO A 102 -0.38 -7.79 16.80
C PRO A 102 -0.33 -6.30 16.42
N ASN A 103 -0.74 -5.39 17.30
CA ASN A 103 -0.69 -3.95 17.03
C ASN A 103 0.62 -3.31 17.51
N ASP A 104 1.01 -3.53 18.77
CA ASP A 104 2.12 -2.82 19.37
C ASP A 104 3.48 -3.30 18.84
N ASP A 105 3.59 -4.59 18.48
CA ASP A 105 4.83 -5.19 17.98
C ASP A 105 4.81 -5.33 16.45
N ILE A 106 3.81 -6.03 15.87
CA ILE A 106 3.79 -6.35 14.43
C ILE A 106 3.45 -5.14 13.57
N ASN A 107 2.47 -4.32 14.02
CA ASN A 107 1.97 -3.17 13.25
C ASN A 107 2.64 -1.84 13.65
N ARG A 108 3.74 -1.89 14.38
CA ARG A 108 4.47 -0.70 14.84
C ARG A 108 4.93 0.18 13.68
N GLY A 109 4.61 1.48 13.74
CA GLY A 109 4.94 2.45 12.68
C GLY A 109 4.16 2.22 11.38
N GLN A 110 2.99 1.58 11.43
CA GLN A 110 2.18 1.22 10.28
C GLN A 110 0.72 1.55 10.51
N SER A 111 0.00 1.73 9.42
CA SER A 111 -1.47 1.77 9.35
C SER A 111 -1.94 0.92 8.17
N SER A 112 -3.13 0.37 8.22
CA SER A 112 -3.70 -0.30 7.04
C SER A 112 -3.75 0.64 5.83
N ASN A 113 -3.79 1.96 6.07
CA ASN A 113 -3.92 2.96 5.02
C ASN A 113 -2.63 3.15 4.20
N ASP A 114 -1.44 2.93 4.77
CA ASP A 114 -0.17 2.91 4.03
C ASP A 114 0.31 1.50 3.70
N VAL A 115 -0.04 0.49 4.52
CA VAL A 115 0.28 -0.93 4.30
C VAL A 115 -0.35 -1.44 3.01
N ILE A 116 -1.67 -1.33 2.89
CA ILE A 116 -2.41 -1.95 1.77
C ILE A 116 -2.01 -1.37 0.40
N PRO A 117 -1.94 -0.03 0.20
CA PRO A 117 -1.43 0.53 -1.04
C PRO A 117 -0.02 0.07 -1.37
N THR A 118 0.88 0.06 -0.38
CA THR A 118 2.26 -0.40 -0.58
C THR A 118 2.31 -1.87 -0.99
N VAL A 119 1.58 -2.75 -0.30
CA VAL A 119 1.53 -4.19 -0.63
C VAL A 119 1.01 -4.43 -2.04
N ILE A 120 0.01 -3.66 -2.48
CA ILE A 120 -0.50 -3.74 -3.85
C ILE A 120 0.58 -3.34 -4.86
N HIS A 121 1.28 -2.22 -4.61
CA HIS A 121 2.38 -1.78 -5.47
C HIS A 121 3.49 -2.83 -5.55
N VAL A 122 3.87 -3.43 -4.43
CA VAL A 122 4.90 -4.48 -4.38
C VAL A 122 4.46 -5.71 -5.17
N ALA A 123 3.25 -6.20 -4.93
CA ALA A 123 2.71 -7.36 -5.67
C ALA A 123 2.64 -7.07 -7.17
N ALA A 124 2.06 -5.92 -7.56
CA ALA A 124 1.93 -5.53 -8.95
C ALA A 124 3.30 -5.35 -9.65
N ALA A 125 4.28 -4.74 -8.98
CA ALA A 125 5.62 -4.56 -9.54
C ALA A 125 6.36 -5.88 -9.79
N GLN A 126 6.19 -6.86 -8.90
CA GLN A 126 6.78 -8.20 -9.07
C GLN A 126 6.11 -8.98 -10.21
N GLU A 127 4.78 -8.98 -10.29
CA GLU A 127 4.03 -9.64 -11.36
C GLU A 127 4.29 -8.99 -12.72
N LEU A 128 4.38 -7.65 -12.75
CA LEU A 128 4.70 -6.90 -13.97
C LEU A 128 6.08 -7.24 -14.52
N GLN A 129 7.06 -7.47 -13.64
CA GLN A 129 8.40 -7.91 -14.06
C GLN A 129 8.33 -9.26 -14.81
N SER A 130 7.53 -10.20 -14.29
CA SER A 130 7.31 -11.51 -14.95
C SER A 130 6.62 -11.35 -16.30
N LEU A 131 5.57 -10.51 -16.38
CA LEU A 131 4.87 -10.24 -17.63
C LEU A 131 5.79 -9.58 -18.66
N THR A 132 6.58 -8.59 -18.26
CA THR A 132 7.53 -7.90 -19.15
C THR A 132 8.52 -8.88 -19.76
N GLY A 133 9.07 -9.81 -18.96
CA GLY A 133 9.96 -10.85 -19.47
C GLY A 133 9.30 -11.78 -20.50
N ALA A 134 8.04 -12.17 -20.25
CA ALA A 134 7.30 -13.02 -21.18
C ALA A 134 6.97 -12.30 -22.50
N LEU A 135 6.59 -11.02 -22.43
CA LEU A 135 6.28 -10.21 -23.62
C LEU A 135 7.55 -9.92 -24.44
N ASP A 136 8.67 -9.67 -23.78
CA ASP A 136 9.96 -9.47 -24.48
C ASP A 136 10.39 -10.74 -25.22
N SER A 137 10.28 -11.91 -24.58
CA SER A 137 10.54 -13.20 -25.24
C SER A 137 9.60 -13.43 -26.44
N LEU A 138 8.33 -13.08 -26.33
CA LEU A 138 7.36 -13.17 -27.43
C LEU A 138 7.75 -12.23 -28.58
N ARG A 139 8.09 -10.97 -28.27
CA ARG A 139 8.56 -9.98 -29.25
C ARG A 139 9.78 -10.49 -30.02
N GLU A 140 10.79 -11.04 -29.31
CA GLU A 140 11.98 -11.59 -29.92
C GLU A 140 11.66 -12.77 -30.86
N ALA A 141 10.76 -13.64 -30.47
CA ALA A 141 10.30 -14.74 -31.30
C ALA A 141 9.59 -14.25 -32.57
N ILE A 142 8.73 -13.24 -32.47
CA ILE A 142 8.07 -12.62 -33.64
C ILE A 142 9.08 -11.94 -34.54
N ASP A 143 10.04 -11.22 -34.00
CA ASP A 143 11.12 -10.59 -34.78
C ASP A 143 11.97 -11.61 -35.54
N ALA A 144 12.28 -12.73 -34.91
CA ALA A 144 13.01 -13.81 -35.56
C ALA A 144 12.21 -14.35 -36.76
N ARG A 145 10.88 -14.56 -36.59
CA ARG A 145 9.98 -15.00 -37.66
C ARG A 145 9.82 -13.94 -38.74
N ALA A 146 9.76 -12.65 -38.37
CA ALA A 146 9.72 -11.55 -39.35
C ALA A 146 10.94 -11.54 -40.26
N ARG A 147 12.12 -11.76 -39.71
CA ARG A 147 13.36 -11.89 -40.52
C ARG A 147 13.34 -13.13 -41.43
N GLU A 148 12.91 -14.27 -40.92
CA GLU A 148 12.80 -15.51 -41.65
C GLU A 148 11.86 -15.37 -42.87
N PHE A 149 10.71 -14.69 -42.68
CA PHE A 149 9.69 -14.53 -43.72
C PHE A 149 9.77 -13.19 -44.48
N ALA A 150 10.88 -12.50 -44.41
CA ALA A 150 11.09 -11.19 -45.05
C ALA A 150 10.81 -11.19 -46.56
N SER A 151 11.07 -12.32 -47.25
CA SER A 151 10.85 -12.48 -48.70
C SER A 151 9.52 -13.17 -49.06
N VAL A 152 8.74 -13.62 -48.11
CA VAL A 152 7.50 -14.35 -48.37
C VAL A 152 6.37 -13.37 -48.69
N VAL A 153 6.05 -13.26 -49.98
CA VAL A 153 5.00 -12.36 -50.45
C VAL A 153 3.62 -12.95 -50.19
N LYS A 154 2.71 -12.11 -49.68
CA LYS A 154 1.29 -12.41 -49.45
C LYS A 154 0.40 -11.26 -49.89
N THR A 155 -0.90 -11.52 -49.99
CA THR A 155 -1.92 -10.48 -50.17
C THR A 155 -2.20 -9.81 -48.83
N ALA A 156 -2.10 -8.48 -48.74
CA ALA A 156 -2.58 -7.72 -47.61
C ALA A 156 -4.09 -7.65 -47.60
N ARG A 157 -4.70 -7.26 -46.48
CA ARG A 157 -6.14 -7.03 -46.35
C ARG A 157 -6.44 -5.70 -45.67
N THR A 158 -7.40 -4.98 -46.23
CA THR A 158 -7.99 -3.77 -45.62
C THR A 158 -9.52 -3.85 -45.76
N HIS A 159 -10.23 -3.38 -44.79
CA HIS A 159 -11.71 -3.40 -44.79
C HIS A 159 -12.29 -4.80 -45.10
N LEU A 160 -11.66 -5.86 -44.65
CA LEU A 160 -11.99 -7.28 -44.91
C LEU A 160 -11.89 -7.68 -46.41
N MET A 161 -11.31 -6.85 -47.29
CA MET A 161 -11.08 -7.08 -48.69
C MET A 161 -9.59 -7.29 -48.99
N ASP A 162 -9.32 -8.01 -50.07
CA ASP A 162 -7.95 -8.16 -50.57
C ASP A 162 -7.42 -6.79 -51.02
N ALA A 163 -6.15 -6.51 -50.64
CA ALA A 163 -5.43 -5.30 -50.95
C ALA A 163 -4.10 -5.60 -51.64
N VAL A 164 -3.22 -4.62 -51.73
CA VAL A 164 -1.91 -4.76 -52.38
C VAL A 164 -1.03 -5.83 -51.75
N PRO A 165 -0.04 -6.40 -52.48
CA PRO A 165 0.91 -7.33 -51.89
C PRO A 165 1.75 -6.72 -50.80
N MET A 166 2.06 -7.53 -49.81
CA MET A 166 3.05 -7.28 -48.75
C MET A 166 3.82 -8.56 -48.47
N THR A 167 4.86 -8.51 -47.64
CA THR A 167 5.51 -9.73 -47.16
C THR A 167 4.93 -10.15 -45.79
N LEU A 168 5.02 -11.44 -45.50
CA LEU A 168 4.68 -11.97 -44.20
C LEU A 168 5.60 -11.38 -43.11
N GLY A 169 6.89 -11.19 -43.44
CA GLY A 169 7.83 -10.52 -42.55
C GLY A 169 7.43 -9.10 -42.18
N GLN A 170 6.88 -8.31 -43.12
CA GLN A 170 6.34 -6.95 -42.85
C GLN A 170 5.15 -6.99 -41.91
N GLU A 171 4.21 -7.94 -42.09
CA GLU A 171 3.06 -8.07 -41.17
C GLU A 171 3.51 -8.42 -39.74
N LEU A 172 4.43 -9.39 -39.59
CA LEU A 172 4.98 -9.79 -38.31
C LEU A 172 5.78 -8.67 -37.64
N SER A 173 6.54 -7.89 -38.42
CA SER A 173 7.26 -6.73 -37.87
C SER A 173 6.34 -5.68 -37.27
N GLY A 174 5.14 -5.53 -37.83
CA GLY A 174 4.09 -4.66 -37.25
C GLY A 174 3.63 -5.14 -35.86
N TRP A 175 3.50 -6.45 -35.67
CA TRP A 175 3.14 -7.01 -34.35
C TRP A 175 4.28 -6.86 -33.33
N ALA A 176 5.52 -7.08 -33.74
CA ALA A 176 6.69 -6.85 -32.89
C ALA A 176 6.78 -5.39 -32.44
N ALA A 177 6.54 -4.43 -33.35
CA ALA A 177 6.54 -3.01 -33.03
C ALA A 177 5.41 -2.61 -32.05
N GLN A 178 4.26 -3.28 -32.10
CA GLN A 178 3.20 -3.08 -31.09
C GLN A 178 3.63 -3.56 -29.72
N LEU A 179 4.29 -4.73 -29.63
CA LEU A 179 4.84 -5.23 -28.37
C LEU A 179 5.94 -4.33 -27.82
N ASP A 180 6.83 -3.79 -28.67
CA ASP A 180 7.84 -2.81 -28.24
C ASP A 180 7.20 -1.57 -27.60
N ALA A 181 6.14 -1.06 -28.22
CA ALA A 181 5.40 0.07 -27.67
C ALA A 181 4.71 -0.28 -26.32
N ASP A 182 4.20 -1.50 -26.20
CA ASP A 182 3.61 -2.00 -24.93
C ASP A 182 4.66 -2.16 -23.85
N LEU A 183 5.82 -2.73 -24.16
CA LEU A 183 6.95 -2.85 -23.23
C LEU A 183 7.42 -1.47 -22.72
N GLY A 184 7.45 -0.46 -23.60
CA GLY A 184 7.70 0.93 -23.18
C GLY A 184 6.69 1.45 -22.16
N ARG A 185 5.40 1.22 -22.37
CA ARG A 185 4.32 1.58 -21.46
C ARG A 185 4.42 0.82 -20.12
N LEU A 186 4.76 -0.48 -20.18
CA LEU A 186 4.97 -1.28 -18.96
C LEU A 186 6.16 -0.76 -18.15
N ALA A 187 7.25 -0.37 -18.79
CA ALA A 187 8.40 0.23 -18.12
C ALA A 187 8.05 1.55 -17.41
N ASP A 188 7.20 2.39 -18.01
CA ASP A 188 6.69 3.60 -17.38
C ASP A 188 5.82 3.28 -16.17
N THR A 189 4.95 2.29 -16.29
CA THR A 189 4.10 1.82 -15.19
C THR A 189 4.94 1.25 -14.05
N GLN A 190 5.96 0.45 -14.36
CA GLN A 190 6.89 -0.11 -13.36
C GLN A 190 7.54 1.00 -12.54
N ARG A 191 8.05 2.07 -13.17
CA ARG A 191 8.66 3.20 -12.44
C ARG A 191 7.72 3.86 -11.43
N ARG A 192 6.43 3.91 -11.73
CA ARG A 192 5.41 4.48 -10.84
C ARG A 192 5.05 3.55 -9.70
N LEU A 193 4.97 2.23 -9.95
CA LEU A 193 4.73 1.23 -8.91
C LEU A 193 5.85 1.15 -7.87
N LEU A 194 7.07 1.58 -8.22
CA LEU A 194 8.19 1.65 -7.29
C LEU A 194 8.08 2.79 -6.26
N LEU A 195 7.10 3.68 -6.38
CA LEU A 195 6.80 4.72 -5.40
C LEU A 195 5.75 4.20 -4.42
N ILE A 196 6.12 4.06 -3.13
CA ILE A 196 5.29 3.42 -2.12
C ILE A 196 4.79 4.40 -1.06
N ALA A 197 3.64 4.08 -0.46
CA ALA A 197 2.98 4.92 0.55
C ALA A 197 3.51 4.70 1.97
N GLN A 198 4.33 3.65 2.19
CA GLN A 198 4.79 3.27 3.53
C GLN A 198 5.58 4.38 4.21
N GLY A 199 5.28 4.60 5.49
CA GLY A 199 5.79 5.70 6.31
C GLY A 199 4.81 6.86 6.44
N GLY A 200 3.74 6.93 5.62
CA GLY A 200 2.69 7.92 5.75
C GLY A 200 1.70 7.65 6.89
N THR A 201 1.65 6.42 7.37
CA THR A 201 0.73 5.93 8.41
C THR A 201 -0.75 6.16 8.06
N ALA A 202 -1.55 6.68 9.00
CA ALA A 202 -3.01 6.75 8.85
C ALA A 202 -3.48 7.73 7.76
N VAL A 203 -2.80 8.87 7.62
CA VAL A 203 -3.27 9.98 6.76
C VAL A 203 -2.16 10.64 5.94
N GLY A 204 -0.91 10.19 6.03
CA GLY A 204 0.21 10.76 5.29
C GLY A 204 1.19 11.60 6.12
N THR A 205 0.93 11.80 7.42
CA THR A 205 1.75 12.63 8.31
C THR A 205 2.92 11.90 8.96
N GLY A 206 2.98 10.56 8.85
CA GLY A 206 4.00 9.77 9.52
C GLY A 206 3.84 9.68 11.04
N LEU A 207 2.63 9.92 11.56
CA LEU A 207 2.37 9.85 13.00
C LEU A 207 2.75 8.47 13.57
N ASN A 208 3.51 8.45 14.67
CA ASN A 208 4.02 7.25 15.36
C ASN A 208 5.10 6.46 14.57
N THR A 209 5.74 7.07 13.56
CA THR A 209 6.97 6.53 12.96
C THR A 209 8.21 7.25 13.48
N ALA A 210 9.35 6.57 13.45
CA ALA A 210 10.63 7.25 13.64
C ALA A 210 10.98 8.07 12.37
N PRO A 211 11.80 9.12 12.51
CA PRO A 211 12.41 9.78 11.37
C PRO A 211 13.09 8.76 10.44
N GLU A 212 13.09 9.04 9.13
CA GLU A 212 13.72 8.19 8.11
C GLU A 212 13.15 6.75 8.00
N PHE A 213 12.03 6.44 8.69
CA PHE A 213 11.42 5.11 8.62
C PHE A 213 11.03 4.75 7.18
N ALA A 214 10.45 5.69 6.43
CA ALA A 214 10.01 5.48 5.06
C ALA A 214 11.18 5.11 4.13
N GLU A 215 12.30 5.81 4.25
CA GLU A 215 13.53 5.61 3.48
C GLU A 215 14.17 4.26 3.82
N HIS A 216 14.32 3.95 5.11
CA HIS A 216 14.89 2.68 5.56
C HIS A 216 14.01 1.49 5.15
N PHE A 217 12.69 1.64 5.25
CA PHE A 217 11.74 0.62 4.81
C PHE A 217 11.86 0.36 3.30
N ALA A 218 11.87 1.41 2.48
CA ALA A 218 12.00 1.29 1.04
C ALA A 218 13.34 0.64 0.64
N ALA A 219 14.43 0.97 1.33
CA ALA A 219 15.74 0.36 1.12
C ALA A 219 15.74 -1.14 1.46
N ALA A 220 15.18 -1.52 2.63
CA ALA A 220 15.04 -2.92 3.03
C ALA A 220 14.17 -3.73 2.04
N LEU A 221 13.10 -3.11 1.53
CA LEU A 221 12.24 -3.72 0.53
C LEU A 221 12.94 -3.89 -0.82
N ALA A 222 13.72 -2.89 -1.24
CA ALA A 222 14.52 -2.94 -2.45
C ALA A 222 15.58 -4.06 -2.38
N GLU A 223 16.26 -4.21 -1.26
CA GLU A 223 17.22 -5.28 -1.03
C GLU A 223 16.58 -6.67 -1.16
N ARG A 224 15.40 -6.87 -0.54
CA ARG A 224 14.71 -8.17 -0.55
C ARG A 224 14.07 -8.53 -1.90
N THR A 225 13.69 -7.54 -2.68
CA THR A 225 12.95 -7.77 -3.94
C THR A 225 13.81 -7.61 -5.20
N GLY A 226 14.95 -6.95 -5.11
CA GLY A 226 15.76 -6.55 -6.27
C GLY A 226 15.15 -5.39 -7.08
N LEU A 227 14.06 -4.75 -6.58
CA LEU A 227 13.36 -3.65 -7.23
C LEU A 227 13.61 -2.35 -6.47
N ALA A 228 13.95 -1.26 -7.16
CA ALA A 228 14.37 0.01 -6.56
C ALA A 228 13.18 0.82 -5.98
N PHE A 229 12.49 0.25 -4.98
CA PHE A 229 11.43 0.94 -4.26
C PHE A 229 11.92 2.21 -3.57
N ARG A 230 11.08 3.22 -3.54
CA ARG A 230 11.34 4.52 -2.89
C ARG A 230 10.07 5.04 -2.25
N PRO A 231 10.17 5.86 -1.17
CA PRO A 231 9.01 6.57 -0.65
C PRO A 231 8.39 7.46 -1.74
N ALA A 232 7.07 7.52 -1.78
CA ALA A 232 6.38 8.44 -2.67
C ALA A 232 6.70 9.89 -2.28
N PRO A 233 6.91 10.81 -3.25
CA PRO A 233 7.21 12.22 -2.96
C PRO A 233 6.10 12.92 -2.15
N ASN A 234 4.89 12.39 -2.19
CA ASN A 234 3.74 12.90 -1.45
C ASN A 234 2.97 11.71 -0.86
N ALA A 235 3.10 11.49 0.43
CA ALA A 235 2.45 10.39 1.15
C ALA A 235 0.91 10.53 1.17
N PHE A 236 0.37 11.75 1.18
CA PHE A 236 -1.07 11.98 1.15
C PHE A 236 -1.69 11.50 -0.17
N ALA A 237 -1.04 11.82 -1.29
CA ALA A 237 -1.46 11.34 -2.60
C ALA A 237 -1.31 9.81 -2.70
N ALA A 238 -0.20 9.25 -2.23
CA ALA A 238 0.08 7.82 -2.32
C ALA A 238 -0.89 6.95 -1.50
N ILE A 239 -1.42 7.48 -0.39
CA ILE A 239 -2.46 6.82 0.41
C ILE A 239 -3.84 6.97 -0.25
N GLY A 240 -4.18 8.18 -0.71
CA GLY A 240 -5.51 8.52 -1.21
C GLY A 240 -5.77 8.10 -2.65
N ALA A 241 -4.75 8.10 -3.51
CA ALA A 241 -4.88 7.84 -4.94
C ALA A 241 -4.22 6.51 -5.33
N GLN A 242 -4.91 5.73 -6.16
CA GLN A 242 -4.43 4.45 -6.68
C GLN A 242 -4.30 4.49 -8.21
N ASP A 243 -3.89 5.62 -8.74
CA ASP A 243 -3.87 5.94 -10.18
C ASP A 243 -2.99 4.97 -10.98
N ASN A 244 -1.91 4.47 -10.38
CA ASN A 244 -0.98 3.54 -11.04
C ASN A 244 -1.62 2.19 -11.40
N ARG A 245 -2.73 1.81 -10.75
CA ARG A 245 -3.49 0.59 -11.10
C ARG A 245 -4.24 0.74 -12.42
N PHE A 246 -4.74 1.94 -12.73
CA PHE A 246 -5.46 2.18 -13.98
C PHE A 246 -4.56 1.97 -15.18
N GLN A 247 -3.29 2.34 -15.10
CA GLN A 247 -2.34 2.11 -16.19
C GLN A 247 -2.10 0.61 -16.46
N LEU A 248 -2.05 -0.22 -15.41
CA LEU A 248 -1.92 -1.67 -15.57
C LEU A 248 -3.20 -2.29 -16.18
N ALA A 249 -4.37 -1.86 -15.74
CA ALA A 249 -5.64 -2.36 -16.25
C ALA A 249 -5.92 -1.96 -17.70
N THR A 250 -5.46 -0.79 -18.14
CA THR A 250 -5.63 -0.30 -19.52
C THR A 250 -4.68 -0.96 -20.52
N MET A 251 -3.69 -1.71 -20.07
CA MET A 251 -2.75 -2.43 -20.94
C MET A 251 -3.22 -3.82 -21.36
N LEU A 252 -4.34 -4.31 -20.86
CA LEU A 252 -4.99 -5.51 -21.36
C LEU A 252 -5.72 -5.20 -22.69
N PRO A 253 -5.51 -5.97 -23.77
CA PRO A 253 -5.78 -5.55 -25.17
C PRO A 253 -7.23 -5.41 -25.58
N LEU A 254 -8.17 -5.18 -24.72
CA LEU A 254 -9.60 -5.17 -25.04
C LEU A 254 -10.21 -3.78 -25.29
N ILE A 255 -9.44 -2.64 -25.27
CA ILE A 255 -10.15 -1.38 -25.08
C ILE A 255 -9.49 -0.14 -25.71
N ALA A 256 -9.05 -0.19 -26.95
CA ALA A 256 -8.59 1.05 -27.61
C ALA A 256 -9.74 2.08 -27.76
N PHE A 257 -10.97 1.64 -27.97
CA PHE A 257 -12.14 2.51 -28.06
C PHE A 257 -12.62 3.01 -26.70
N ASP A 258 -12.77 2.12 -25.72
CA ASP A 258 -13.16 2.47 -24.35
C ASP A 258 -12.10 3.31 -23.66
N LEU A 259 -10.81 3.07 -23.95
CA LEU A 259 -9.70 3.85 -23.39
C LEU A 259 -9.78 5.33 -23.78
N LEU A 260 -9.99 5.63 -25.07
CA LEU A 260 -10.10 7.02 -25.53
C LEU A 260 -11.30 7.73 -24.92
N GLN A 261 -12.41 7.02 -24.77
CA GLN A 261 -13.61 7.56 -24.15
C GLN A 261 -13.41 7.75 -22.63
N GLN A 262 -12.77 6.80 -21.96
CA GLN A 262 -12.42 6.93 -20.54
C GLN A 262 -11.42 8.05 -20.29
N LEU A 263 -10.39 8.21 -21.11
CA LEU A 263 -9.44 9.31 -21.02
C LEU A 263 -10.14 10.67 -21.21
N ALA A 264 -11.06 10.79 -22.19
CA ALA A 264 -11.83 12.01 -22.39
C ALA A 264 -12.74 12.32 -21.20
N LEU A 265 -13.41 11.30 -20.63
CA LEU A 265 -14.25 11.45 -19.43
C LEU A 265 -13.40 11.83 -18.20
N LEU A 266 -12.25 11.20 -17.98
CA LEU A 266 -11.32 11.53 -16.89
C LEU A 266 -10.77 12.95 -17.05
N THR A 267 -10.40 13.36 -18.26
CA THR A 267 -9.95 14.72 -18.56
C THR A 267 -11.03 15.74 -18.24
N ALA A 268 -12.27 15.48 -18.68
CA ALA A 268 -13.43 16.35 -18.41
C ALA A 268 -13.76 16.38 -16.90
N ALA A 269 -13.70 15.23 -16.23
CA ALA A 269 -13.93 15.13 -14.79
C ALA A 269 -12.85 15.87 -13.99
N ALA A 270 -11.57 15.74 -14.38
CA ALA A 270 -10.47 16.45 -13.76
C ALA A 270 -10.59 17.96 -13.92
N GLY A 271 -10.88 18.44 -15.14
CA GLY A 271 -11.11 19.87 -15.40
C GLY A 271 -12.35 20.43 -14.68
N SER A 272 -13.42 19.63 -14.58
CA SER A 272 -14.61 19.99 -13.81
C SER A 272 -14.30 20.03 -12.30
N LEU A 273 -13.57 19.07 -11.77
CA LEU A 273 -13.14 19.04 -10.38
C LEU A 273 -12.25 20.24 -10.06
N GLU A 274 -11.26 20.51 -10.91
CA GLU A 274 -10.37 21.69 -10.77
C GLU A 274 -11.17 22.98 -10.74
N THR A 275 -11.96 23.25 -11.77
CA THR A 275 -12.59 24.58 -11.98
C THR A 275 -13.82 24.80 -11.12
N GLN A 276 -14.60 23.77 -10.82
CA GLN A 276 -15.87 23.89 -10.12
C GLN A 276 -15.82 23.50 -8.64
N ALA A 277 -14.87 22.65 -8.24
CA ALA A 277 -14.68 22.26 -6.85
C ALA A 277 -13.41 22.89 -6.27
N ILE A 278 -12.24 22.48 -6.74
CA ILE A 278 -10.95 22.84 -6.11
C ILE A 278 -10.68 24.33 -6.14
N ALA A 279 -10.86 24.99 -7.29
CA ALA A 279 -10.61 26.42 -7.44
C ALA A 279 -11.63 27.32 -6.71
N ARG A 280 -12.75 26.78 -6.28
CA ARG A 280 -13.85 27.55 -5.68
C ARG A 280 -14.16 27.22 -4.24
N PHE A 281 -13.59 26.15 -3.69
CA PHE A 281 -13.88 25.81 -2.31
C PHE A 281 -13.19 26.77 -1.34
N GLU A 282 -13.91 27.14 -0.27
CA GLU A 282 -13.39 27.92 0.85
C GLU A 282 -13.35 27.05 2.09
N ALA A 283 -12.24 27.08 2.81
CA ALA A 283 -12.08 26.33 4.05
C ALA A 283 -12.69 27.12 5.22
N ASN A 284 -13.72 26.57 5.87
CA ASN A 284 -14.20 27.10 7.14
C ASN A 284 -13.26 26.66 8.28
N THR A 285 -12.19 27.46 8.47
CA THR A 285 -11.10 27.15 9.42
C THR A 285 -11.57 27.05 10.87
N ALA A 286 -12.60 27.80 11.26
CA ALA A 286 -13.15 27.76 12.61
C ALA A 286 -13.82 26.39 12.90
N VAL A 287 -14.66 25.91 11.95
CA VAL A 287 -15.32 24.61 12.07
C VAL A 287 -14.31 23.47 11.98
N LEU A 288 -13.31 23.60 11.09
CA LEU A 288 -12.25 22.60 10.96
C LEU A 288 -11.44 22.45 12.24
N GLY A 289 -11.01 23.58 12.84
CA GLY A 289 -10.25 23.58 14.08
C GLY A 289 -11.06 23.02 15.29
N GLU A 290 -12.36 23.33 15.37
CA GLU A 290 -13.23 22.76 16.40
C GLU A 290 -13.37 21.24 16.23
N ARG A 291 -13.65 20.76 15.02
CA ARG A 291 -13.76 19.33 14.72
C ARG A 291 -12.45 18.58 14.96
N ALA A 292 -11.31 19.17 14.60
CA ALA A 292 -10.00 18.58 14.87
C ALA A 292 -9.77 18.33 16.37
N ARG A 293 -10.10 19.32 17.21
CA ARG A 293 -9.99 19.18 18.69
C ARG A 293 -10.94 18.14 19.29
N ARG A 294 -12.08 17.87 18.67
CA ARG A 294 -13.04 16.85 19.10
C ARG A 294 -12.78 15.47 18.52
N ASN A 295 -11.77 15.32 17.68
CA ASN A 295 -11.48 14.06 17.00
C ASN A 295 -10.95 13.01 17.99
N LEU A 296 -11.70 11.92 18.15
CA LEU A 296 -11.33 10.80 19.03
C LEU A 296 -10.01 10.13 18.64
N MET A 297 -9.60 10.25 17.38
CA MET A 297 -8.35 9.68 16.88
C MET A 297 -7.09 10.39 17.40
N LEU A 298 -7.24 11.57 18.05
CA LEU A 298 -6.12 12.20 18.77
C LEU A 298 -5.51 11.29 19.83
N VAL A 299 -6.28 10.35 20.37
CA VAL A 299 -5.78 9.33 21.31
C VAL A 299 -4.63 8.49 20.73
N THR A 300 -4.53 8.41 19.42
CA THR A 300 -3.45 7.67 18.73
C THR A 300 -2.06 8.25 19.06
N ALA A 301 -1.97 9.56 19.27
CA ALA A 301 -0.73 10.21 19.70
C ALA A 301 -0.27 9.78 21.10
N LEU A 302 -1.17 9.25 21.91
CA LEU A 302 -0.86 8.75 23.26
C LEU A 302 -0.38 7.28 23.24
N THR A 303 -0.60 6.54 22.18
CA THR A 303 -0.28 5.10 22.10
C THR A 303 1.15 4.77 22.50
N PRO A 304 2.18 5.54 22.13
CA PRO A 304 3.56 5.28 22.57
C PRO A 304 3.76 5.39 24.08
N ARG A 305 2.88 6.14 24.79
CA ARG A 305 3.00 6.42 26.23
C ARG A 305 2.13 5.51 27.09
N ILE A 306 0.95 5.15 26.63
CA ILE A 306 -0.04 4.40 27.42
C ILE A 306 -0.41 3.03 26.82
N GLY A 307 0.14 2.67 25.68
CA GLY A 307 -0.17 1.44 24.94
C GLY A 307 -1.51 1.50 24.18
N TYR A 308 -1.65 0.61 23.21
CA TYR A 308 -2.82 0.55 22.32
C TYR A 308 -4.13 0.22 23.05
N ASP A 309 -4.09 -0.72 24.00
CA ASP A 309 -5.29 -1.21 24.67
C ASP A 309 -5.95 -0.13 25.54
N LEU A 310 -5.14 0.65 26.29
CA LEU A 310 -5.65 1.76 27.08
C LEU A 310 -6.15 2.89 26.18
N ALA A 311 -5.41 3.25 25.15
CA ALA A 311 -5.82 4.25 24.16
C ALA A 311 -7.17 3.87 23.51
N SER A 312 -7.34 2.61 23.13
CA SER A 312 -8.58 2.09 22.55
C SER A 312 -9.75 2.12 23.53
N ARG A 313 -9.54 1.81 24.83
CA ARG A 313 -10.58 1.94 25.86
C ARG A 313 -11.02 3.38 26.03
N ILE A 314 -10.06 4.30 26.16
CA ILE A 314 -10.34 5.74 26.31
C ILE A 314 -11.19 6.26 25.13
N ALA A 315 -10.82 5.91 23.89
CA ALA A 315 -11.60 6.32 22.71
C ALA A 315 -13.03 5.77 22.75
N ARG A 316 -13.22 4.51 23.15
CA ARG A 316 -14.54 3.89 23.28
C ARG A 316 -15.37 4.53 24.38
N THR A 317 -14.77 4.85 25.52
CA THR A 317 -15.45 5.56 26.62
C THR A 317 -15.90 6.94 26.15
N ALA A 318 -15.02 7.73 25.55
CA ALA A 318 -15.34 9.05 25.04
C ALA A 318 -16.50 9.02 24.03
N LEU A 319 -16.48 8.04 23.11
CA LEU A 319 -17.54 7.83 22.12
C LEU A 319 -18.88 7.46 22.78
N ALA A 320 -18.88 6.49 23.69
CA ALA A 320 -20.08 5.99 24.34
C ALA A 320 -20.75 7.04 25.22
N GLU A 321 -19.95 7.89 25.88
CA GLU A 321 -20.41 8.93 26.77
C GLU A 321 -20.65 10.29 26.11
N GLY A 322 -20.27 10.43 24.82
CA GLY A 322 -20.37 11.70 24.08
C GLY A 322 -19.46 12.80 24.63
N ARG A 323 -18.36 12.45 25.30
CA ARG A 323 -17.44 13.36 25.98
C ARG A 323 -16.26 13.73 25.09
N ALA A 324 -15.65 14.88 25.37
CA ALA A 324 -14.39 15.23 24.70
C ALA A 324 -13.28 14.24 25.09
N ILE A 325 -12.46 13.85 24.12
CA ILE A 325 -11.40 12.85 24.34
C ILE A 325 -10.43 13.28 25.46
N ILE A 326 -10.10 14.58 25.53
CA ILE A 326 -9.19 15.13 26.53
C ILE A 326 -9.69 14.90 27.96
N ASP A 327 -11.00 14.99 28.19
CA ASP A 327 -11.58 14.81 29.53
C ASP A 327 -11.46 13.35 29.99
N VAL A 328 -11.69 12.39 29.09
CA VAL A 328 -11.55 10.97 29.40
C VAL A 328 -10.07 10.59 29.57
N VAL A 329 -9.19 11.18 28.77
CA VAL A 329 -7.73 10.97 28.91
C VAL A 329 -7.24 11.46 30.27
N ARG A 330 -7.66 12.64 30.75
CA ARG A 330 -7.32 13.15 32.07
C ARG A 330 -7.65 12.17 33.19
N GLU A 331 -8.78 11.53 33.09
CA GLU A 331 -9.27 10.59 34.11
C GLU A 331 -8.56 9.24 34.06
N GLN A 332 -8.17 8.76 32.90
CA GLN A 332 -7.77 7.37 32.70
C GLN A 332 -6.30 7.15 32.33
N SER A 333 -5.55 8.18 31.88
CA SER A 333 -4.20 7.99 31.37
C SER A 333 -3.11 8.02 32.44
N GLY A 334 -3.33 8.75 33.53
CA GLY A 334 -2.31 9.01 34.56
C GLY A 334 -1.19 9.95 34.11
N LEU A 335 -1.28 10.55 32.93
CA LEU A 335 -0.25 11.46 32.40
C LEU A 335 -0.43 12.89 32.95
N PRO A 336 0.66 13.67 33.10
CA PRO A 336 0.60 15.07 33.52
C PRO A 336 -0.18 15.93 32.52
N GLU A 337 -0.93 16.92 33.01
CA GLU A 337 -1.77 17.81 32.19
C GLU A 337 -0.97 18.52 31.07
N ALA A 338 0.22 19.01 31.38
CA ALA A 338 1.08 19.66 30.40
C ALA A 338 1.48 18.74 29.24
N GLU A 339 1.72 17.47 29.51
CA GLU A 339 2.02 16.46 28.52
C GLU A 339 0.77 16.12 27.68
N LEU A 340 -0.39 15.98 28.33
CA LEU A 340 -1.64 15.70 27.65
C LEU A 340 -2.03 16.79 26.65
N VAL A 341 -1.92 18.06 27.05
CA VAL A 341 -2.22 19.20 26.17
C VAL A 341 -1.30 19.19 24.94
N GLN A 342 -0.02 18.87 25.13
CA GLN A 342 0.92 18.80 24.03
C GLN A 342 0.65 17.60 23.10
N LEU A 343 0.42 16.41 23.65
CA LEU A 343 0.22 15.20 22.86
C LEU A 343 -1.12 15.20 22.11
N LEU A 344 -2.16 15.83 22.70
CA LEU A 344 -3.48 15.93 22.07
C LEU A 344 -3.67 17.18 21.21
N ASP A 345 -2.62 17.97 21.00
CA ASP A 345 -2.68 19.10 20.08
C ASP A 345 -2.80 18.59 18.63
N PRO A 346 -3.90 18.92 17.91
CA PRO A 346 -4.08 18.50 16.54
C PRO A 346 -2.97 19.01 15.61
N ALA A 347 -2.37 20.16 15.88
CA ALA A 347 -1.30 20.73 15.07
C ALA A 347 -0.02 19.87 15.16
N ARG A 348 0.33 19.40 16.35
CA ARG A 348 1.46 18.47 16.55
C ARG A 348 1.21 17.10 15.91
N SER A 349 -0.02 16.62 15.96
CA SER A 349 -0.38 15.37 15.27
C SER A 349 -0.30 15.50 13.76
N ALA A 350 -0.53 16.68 13.22
CA ALA A 350 -0.42 16.95 11.78
C ALA A 350 1.04 17.12 11.30
N CYS A 351 1.96 17.61 12.16
CA CYS A 351 3.37 17.84 11.84
C CYS A 351 4.26 17.26 12.97
N PRO A 352 4.32 15.95 13.14
CA PRO A 352 4.97 15.31 14.30
C PRO A 352 6.49 15.54 14.37
N HIS A 353 7.13 15.95 13.29
CA HIS A 353 8.59 16.14 13.19
C HIS A 353 9.05 17.61 13.12
N GLU A 354 8.14 18.59 13.11
CA GLU A 354 8.52 20.03 13.02
C GLU A 354 8.71 20.72 14.38
N THR A 355 8.46 20.04 15.50
CA THR A 355 8.39 20.71 16.83
C THR A 355 9.65 20.70 17.66
N ASP A 356 10.73 20.06 17.22
CA ASP A 356 11.97 20.00 17.99
C ASP A 356 12.97 21.13 17.68
N GLY A 357 12.56 22.16 16.92
CA GLY A 357 13.43 23.25 16.44
C GLY A 357 13.15 24.66 16.96
N VAL A 358 12.24 24.89 17.91
CA VAL A 358 11.84 26.25 18.34
C VAL A 358 12.22 26.60 19.79
N ASP A 359 13.11 25.87 20.44
CA ASP A 359 13.72 26.30 21.70
C ASP A 359 15.21 26.58 21.50
N GLY A 360 15.53 27.74 20.89
CA GLY A 360 16.93 28.13 20.72
C GLY A 360 17.14 29.42 19.95
N ALA A 361 16.54 30.54 20.41
CA ALA A 361 17.03 31.88 20.13
C ALA A 361 16.57 32.88 21.22
#